data_094c090ad588bfe838a7b8e8168d6318
#
_entry.id   094c090ad588bfe838a7b8e8168d6318
#
_cell.length_a   1.000
_cell.length_b   1.000
_cell.length_c   1.000
_cell.angle_alpha   90.00
_cell.angle_beta   90.00
_cell.angle_gamma   90.00
#
_symmetry.space_group_name_H-M   'P 1'
#
loop_
_entity.id
_entity.type
_entity.pdbx_description
1 polymer ?
#
loop_
_entity_poly.entity_id
_entity_poly.type
_entity_poly.pdbx_seq_one_letter_code
_entity_poly.pdbx_strand_id
1 'polypeptide(L)'
;MNIGYIRNSRLIQGSSLETQKTLINDFCKTHDIKLNKIIVDEGISGSGEKTTKRDGYNSVMDMIINGEVDTLVVISISRWGRNLGEIYNSVRVMEKKNTKFLSIKENIDT
;
A
#
# COMPACT_ATOMS: atom_id res chain seq x y z
N MET A 1 -7.10 -10.92 -6.22
CA MET A 1 -7.61 -10.45 -4.93
C MET A 1 -7.37 -8.97 -4.76
N ASN A 2 -8.10 -8.36 -3.88
CA ASN A 2 -7.95 -6.93 -3.61
C ASN A 2 -7.28 -6.76 -2.27
N ILE A 3 -6.20 -5.98 -2.25
CA ILE A 3 -5.36 -5.85 -1.08
C ILE A 3 -5.22 -4.39 -0.66
N GLY A 4 -5.18 -4.14 0.63
CA GLY A 4 -4.80 -2.84 1.16
C GLY A 4 -3.38 -2.94 1.70
N TYR A 5 -2.64 -1.87 1.61
CA TYR A 5 -1.28 -1.85 2.17
C TYR A 5 -1.11 -0.62 3.05
N ILE A 6 -0.56 -0.83 4.23
CA ILE A 6 -0.31 0.23 5.18
C ILE A 6 1.15 0.17 5.60
N ARG A 7 1.81 1.32 5.57
CA ARG A 7 3.14 1.44 6.16
C ARG A 7 3.00 2.38 7.34
N ASN A 8 3.21 1.85 8.53
CA ASN A 8 3.01 2.59 9.75
C ASN A 8 4.34 2.75 10.48
N SER A 9 4.73 3.99 10.76
CA SER A 9 5.98 4.24 11.43
C SER A 9 5.71 4.88 12.77
N ARG A 10 6.50 4.53 13.78
CA ARG A 10 6.33 5.14 15.06
C ARG A 10 6.59 6.60 15.04
N LEU A 11 7.36 7.08 14.07
CA LEU A 11 7.66 8.49 14.00
C LEU A 11 6.55 9.30 13.37
N ILE A 12 5.61 8.66 12.71
CA ILE A 12 4.54 9.39 12.08
C ILE A 12 3.48 9.67 13.10
N GLN A 13 3.15 10.93 13.21
CA GLN A 13 2.13 11.31 14.14
C GLN A 13 0.83 11.20 13.43
N GLY A 14 -0.18 11.22 14.12
CA GLY A 14 -1.45 11.34 13.51
C GLY A 14 -2.27 10.10 13.55
N SER A 15 -2.21 9.25 12.62
CA SER A 15 -3.17 8.17 12.56
C SER A 15 -2.66 6.89 13.16
N SER A 16 -3.47 6.27 13.96
CA SER A 16 -3.13 4.96 14.48
C SER A 16 -3.36 3.94 13.38
N LEU A 17 -2.86 2.75 13.61
CA LEU A 17 -3.05 1.67 12.65
C LEU A 17 -4.53 1.37 12.45
N GLU A 18 -5.30 1.40 13.54
CA GLU A 18 -6.72 1.13 13.44
C GLU A 18 -7.43 2.17 12.58
N THR A 19 -7.06 3.44 12.74
CA THR A 19 -7.64 4.49 11.93
C THR A 19 -7.32 4.26 10.46
N GLN A 20 -6.09 3.87 10.16
CA GLN A 20 -5.70 3.64 8.79
C GLN A 20 -6.45 2.47 8.17
N LYS A 21 -6.64 1.41 8.96
CA LYS A 21 -7.40 0.26 8.46
C LYS A 21 -8.84 0.66 8.18
N THR A 22 -9.41 1.48 9.05
CA THR A 22 -10.78 1.96 8.86
C THR A 22 -10.90 2.77 7.58
N LEU A 23 -9.91 3.64 7.31
CA LEU A 23 -9.93 4.43 6.10
C LEU A 23 -9.95 3.55 4.86
N ILE A 24 -9.12 2.53 4.85
CA ILE A 24 -9.07 1.63 3.69
C ILE A 24 -10.36 0.84 3.55
N ASN A 25 -10.88 0.33 4.66
CA ASN A 25 -12.12 -0.42 4.61
C ASN A 25 -13.30 0.43 4.12
N ASP A 26 -13.39 1.67 4.62
CA ASP A 26 -14.47 2.56 4.22
C ASP A 26 -14.35 2.95 2.76
N PHE A 27 -13.12 3.20 2.30
CA PHE A 27 -12.91 3.53 0.91
C PHE A 27 -13.35 2.37 0.01
N CYS A 28 -12.97 1.17 0.39
CA CYS A 28 -13.35 0.01 -0.40
C CYS A 28 -14.85 -0.20 -0.42
N LYS A 29 -15.50 0.02 0.71
CA LYS A 29 -16.95 -0.09 0.75
C LYS A 29 -17.60 0.92 -0.15
N THR A 30 -17.13 2.16 -0.10
CA THR A 30 -17.70 3.23 -0.91
C THR A 30 -17.54 2.94 -2.39
N HIS A 31 -16.43 2.32 -2.76
CA HIS A 31 -16.16 2.06 -4.18
C HIS A 31 -16.52 0.63 -4.60
N ASP A 32 -17.23 -0.07 -3.73
CA ASP A 32 -17.70 -1.41 -4.05
C ASP A 32 -16.58 -2.37 -4.35
N ILE A 33 -15.50 -2.27 -3.60
CA ILE A 33 -14.36 -3.14 -3.73
C ILE A 33 -14.38 -4.14 -2.58
N LYS A 34 -14.31 -5.41 -2.91
CA LYS A 34 -14.32 -6.44 -1.89
C LYS A 34 -12.91 -6.66 -1.42
N LEU A 35 -12.54 -6.04 -0.32
CA LEU A 35 -11.21 -6.13 0.23
C LEU A 35 -10.94 -7.51 0.80
N ASN A 36 -9.87 -8.14 0.37
CA ASN A 36 -9.53 -9.48 0.84
C ASN A 36 -8.63 -9.47 2.05
N LYS A 37 -7.67 -8.56 2.09
CA LYS A 37 -6.80 -8.44 3.27
C LYS A 37 -6.02 -7.15 3.23
N ILE A 38 -5.46 -6.78 4.36
CA ILE A 38 -4.61 -5.61 4.48
C ILE A 38 -3.25 -6.11 4.96
N ILE A 39 -2.20 -5.68 4.28
CA ILE A 39 -0.84 -6.04 4.65
C ILE A 39 -0.20 -4.81 5.29
N VAL A 40 0.41 -5.00 6.43
CA VAL A 40 0.97 -3.90 7.20
C VAL A 40 2.47 -4.04 7.38
N ASP A 41 3.20 -2.97 7.09
CA ASP A 41 4.62 -2.89 7.42
C ASP A 41 4.73 -1.92 8.58
N GLU A 42 5.17 -2.40 9.73
CA GLU A 42 5.38 -1.53 10.86
C GLU A 42 6.79 -1.11 10.88
N GLY A 43 7.02 0.14 10.73
CA GLY A 43 8.35 0.67 10.67
C GLY A 43 8.94 0.75 12.01
N ILE A 44 10.24 0.61 12.09
CA ILE A 44 10.91 0.78 13.24
C ILE A 44 11.44 2.08 13.19
N SER A 45 11.22 2.80 14.02
CA SER A 45 11.60 4.03 13.99
C SER A 45 12.92 4.25 13.87
N GLY A 46 13.30 5.02 13.51
CA GLY A 46 14.42 5.30 13.59
C GLY A 46 15.42 5.16 13.00
N SER A 47 16.24 5.43 13.30
CA SER A 47 17.29 5.26 12.93
C SER A 47 17.49 4.75 11.73
N GLY A 48 17.03 4.94 11.10
CA GLY A 48 17.19 4.54 10.00
C GLY A 48 17.75 3.43 9.60
N GLU A 49 17.93 2.81 9.99
CA GLU A 49 18.47 1.89 9.72
C GLU A 49 17.99 1.18 8.99
N LYS A 50 18.15 0.65 8.75
CA LYS A 50 17.90 -0.09 8.12
C LYS A 50 16.90 -0.29 7.65
N THR A 51 16.36 -0.22 7.82
CA THR A 51 15.45 -0.11 7.33
C THR A 51 15.05 -0.85 6.45
N THR A 52 15.27 -1.56 6.50
CA THR A 52 14.98 -2.24 5.61
C THR A 52 14.09 -3.18 5.57
N LYS A 53 13.45 -3.51 6.50
CA LYS A 53 12.56 -4.44 6.46
C LYS A 53 11.32 -4.04 5.91
N ARG A 54 10.95 -4.20 4.76
CA ARG A 54 9.67 -3.91 4.17
C ARG A 54 9.08 -5.21 3.66
N ASP A 55 8.96 -6.13 4.58
CA ASP A 55 8.47 -7.47 4.21
C ASP A 55 7.07 -7.41 3.60
N GLY A 56 6.22 -6.52 4.10
CA GLY A 56 4.89 -6.38 3.54
C GLY A 56 4.91 -5.85 2.11
N TYR A 57 5.72 -4.81 1.88
CA TYR A 57 5.86 -4.23 0.55
C TYR A 57 6.36 -5.30 -0.42
N ASN A 58 7.39 -6.03 -0.01
CA ASN A 58 7.96 -7.05 -0.87
C ASN A 58 6.96 -8.17 -1.14
N SER A 59 6.18 -8.53 -0.13
CA SER A 59 5.16 -9.54 -0.28
C SER A 59 4.09 -9.09 -1.28
N VAL A 60 3.66 -7.83 -1.19
CA VAL A 60 2.66 -7.30 -2.11
C VAL A 60 3.22 -7.30 -3.53
N MET A 61 4.48 -6.87 -3.69
CA MET A 61 5.07 -6.84 -5.04
C MET A 61 5.17 -8.25 -5.62
N ASP A 62 5.53 -9.23 -4.80
CA ASP A 62 5.59 -10.60 -5.28
C ASP A 62 4.22 -11.08 -5.74
N MET A 63 3.19 -10.75 -5.00
CA MET A 63 1.84 -11.14 -5.38
C MET A 63 1.40 -10.46 -6.67
N ILE A 64 1.80 -9.20 -6.85
CA ILE A 64 1.48 -8.48 -8.07
C ILE A 64 2.19 -9.12 -9.25
N ILE A 65 3.46 -9.42 -9.09
CA ILE A 65 4.24 -10.04 -10.15
C ILE A 65 3.68 -11.40 -10.53
N ASN A 66 3.15 -12.11 -9.56
CA ASN A 66 2.55 -13.41 -9.83
C ASN A 66 1.12 -13.31 -10.37
N GLY A 67 0.61 -12.10 -10.56
CA GLY A 67 -0.71 -11.94 -11.14
C GLY A 67 -1.85 -12.19 -10.18
N GLU A 68 -1.58 -12.13 -8.89
CA GLU A 68 -2.59 -12.45 -7.88
C GLU A 68 -3.39 -11.25 -7.37
N VAL A 69 -3.01 -10.05 -7.75
CA VAL A 69 -3.63 -8.85 -7.21
C VAL A 69 -4.43 -8.11 -8.27
N ASP A 70 -5.70 -7.92 -8.01
CA ASP A 70 -6.55 -7.17 -8.93
C ASP A 70 -6.49 -5.68 -8.60
N THR A 71 -6.51 -5.36 -7.32
CA THR A 71 -6.51 -3.96 -6.88
C THR A 71 -5.64 -3.80 -5.65
N LEU A 72 -4.83 -2.76 -5.65
CA LEU A 72 -4.04 -2.39 -4.48
C LEU A 72 -4.51 -1.02 -4.01
N VAL A 73 -4.91 -0.92 -2.76
CA VAL A 73 -5.38 0.33 -2.17
C VAL A 73 -4.40 0.80 -1.12
N VAL A 74 -3.96 2.03 -1.23
CA VAL A 74 -3.05 2.63 -0.23
C VAL A 74 -3.64 3.95 0.22
N ILE A 75 -3.20 4.42 1.38
CA ILE A 75 -3.71 5.68 1.91
C ILE A 75 -3.10 6.84 1.16
N SER A 76 -1.83 6.77 0.84
CA SER A 76 -1.20 7.81 0.04
C SER A 76 -0.04 7.21 -0.72
N ILE A 77 0.35 7.87 -1.78
CA ILE A 77 1.46 7.41 -2.60
C ILE A 77 2.74 7.36 -1.78
N SER A 78 2.95 8.34 -0.90
CA SER A 78 4.16 8.39 -0.10
C SER A 78 4.24 7.26 0.92
N ARG A 79 3.09 6.66 1.23
CA ARG A 79 3.09 5.52 2.13
C ARG A 79 3.24 4.22 1.38
N TRP A 80 3.25 4.27 0.07
CA TRP A 80 3.48 3.07 -0.74
C TRP A 80 4.96 2.98 -1.10
N GLY A 81 5.51 3.97 -1.76
CA GLY A 81 6.89 3.93 -2.19
C GLY A 81 7.75 4.89 -1.41
N ARG A 82 9.04 4.63 -1.36
CA ARG A 82 9.95 5.48 -0.62
C ARG A 82 10.49 6.63 -1.44
N ASN A 83 10.47 6.50 -2.74
CA ASN A 83 10.92 7.58 -3.60
C ASN A 83 10.21 7.44 -4.94
N LEU A 84 10.37 8.46 -5.77
CA LEU A 84 9.66 8.47 -7.05
C LEU A 84 10.04 7.32 -7.96
N GLY A 85 11.30 6.93 -7.95
CA GLY A 85 11.73 5.82 -8.79
C GLY A 85 11.06 4.52 -8.42
N GLU A 86 10.96 4.26 -7.11
CA GLU A 86 10.32 3.05 -6.64
C GLU A 86 8.84 3.05 -6.98
N ILE A 87 8.19 4.21 -6.78
CA ILE A 87 6.77 4.33 -7.09
C ILE A 87 6.54 4.10 -8.58
N TYR A 88 7.33 4.76 -9.42
CA TYR A 88 7.18 4.65 -10.86
C TYR A 88 7.35 3.20 -11.33
N ASN A 89 8.39 2.54 -10.84
CA ASN A 89 8.65 1.16 -11.23
C ASN A 89 7.53 0.22 -10.79
N SER A 90 7.01 0.42 -9.58
CA SER A 90 5.96 -0.45 -9.09
C SER A 90 4.68 -0.27 -9.91
N VAL A 91 4.37 0.98 -10.27
CA VAL A 91 3.17 1.24 -11.06
C VAL A 91 3.30 0.62 -12.45
N ARG A 92 4.50 0.66 -13.02
CA ARG A 92 4.69 0.03 -14.32
C ARG A 92 4.47 -1.48 -14.26
N VAL A 93 4.93 -2.10 -13.19
CA VAL A 93 4.69 -3.53 -13.01
C VAL A 93 3.20 -3.79 -12.87
N MET A 94 2.52 -2.95 -12.10
CA MET A 94 1.08 -3.10 -11.92
C MET A 94 0.34 -2.98 -13.24
N GLU A 95 0.75 -2.04 -14.08
CA GLU A 95 0.14 -1.90 -15.38
C GLU A 95 0.29 -3.16 -16.21
N LYS A 96 1.48 -3.73 -16.19
CA LYS A 96 1.72 -4.94 -16.96
C LYS A 96 0.92 -6.12 -16.46
N LYS A 97 0.62 -6.13 -15.18
CA LYS A 97 -0.10 -7.24 -14.58
C LYS A 97 -1.59 -6.96 -14.41
N ASN A 98 -2.05 -5.83 -14.94
CA ASN A 98 -3.45 -5.43 -14.86
C ASN A 98 -3.92 -5.26 -13.42
N THR A 99 -3.03 -4.77 -12.56
CA THR A 99 -3.38 -4.46 -11.19
C THR A 99 -3.74 -2.98 -11.10
N LYS A 100 -4.89 -2.68 -10.53
CA LYS A 100 -5.31 -1.31 -10.35
C LYS A 100 -4.71 -0.74 -9.10
N PHE A 101 -4.19 0.47 -9.16
CA PHE A 101 -3.56 1.11 -8.02
C PHE A 101 -4.40 2.30 -7.60
N LEU A 102 -4.90 2.28 -6.39
CA LEU A 102 -5.76 3.34 -5.87
C LEU A 102 -5.14 3.98 -4.65
N SER A 103 -5.04 5.30 -4.66
CA SER A 103 -4.51 6.05 -3.53
C SER A 103 -5.62 6.95 -3.02
N ILE A 104 -5.96 6.80 -1.75
CA ILE A 104 -7.08 7.52 -1.17
C ILE A 104 -6.80 9.01 -1.08
N LYS A 105 -5.66 9.37 -0.55
CA LYS A 105 -5.37 10.78 -0.33
C LYS A 105 -5.28 11.59 -1.60
N GLU A 106 -4.64 11.07 -2.61
CA GLU A 106 -4.50 11.79 -3.87
C GLU A 106 -5.65 11.55 -4.82
N ASN A 107 -6.53 10.64 -4.44
CA ASN A 107 -7.68 10.31 -5.27
C ASN A 107 -7.26 9.84 -6.66
N ILE A 108 -6.25 8.99 -6.68
CA ILE A 108 -5.72 8.46 -7.93
C ILE A 108 -6.25 7.06 -8.18
N ASP A 109 -6.56 6.82 -9.44
CA ASP A 109 -7.06 5.54 -9.86
C ASP A 109 -6.39 5.24 -11.19
N THR A 110 -5.46 4.35 -11.20
CA THR A 110 -4.77 4.01 -12.45
C THR A 110 -5.20 2.63 -13.01
#